data_4b4eda24ee0959dd3a861db26343ade8
#
_entry.id   4b4eda24ee0959dd3a861db26343ade8
#
_cell.length_a   1.000
_cell.length_b   1.000
_cell.length_c   1.000
_cell.angle_alpha   90.00
_cell.angle_beta   90.00
_cell.angle_gamma   90.00
#
_symmetry.space_group_name_H-M   'P 1'
#
loop_
_entity.id
_entity.type
_entity.pdbx_description
1 polymer ?
#
loop_
_entity_poly.entity_id
_entity_poly.type
_entity_poly.pdbx_seq_one_letter_code
_entity_poly.pdbx_strand_id
1 'polypeptide(L)'
;MTSSAAPSRRSLRALDALAFFAPDIQGGVGPFLIVFMAGTLAWDPQRIGTVMFVSALVGLLVQAPAGALIDSARHKPRWIAGAIALIAACLVVMANWPGYGVILAGQSLIGAAGTLVAPAIAAVSLGMVGRAGLDARVGRNAAITAAGTVLWALGTGWVGHAFGPHAMFFYAVAMALPTIAAAMLIRKRDVDPRLARGADADADHEADAPRSTARWYDRRFIVLLVCAFLFHLANAAMLTLVAQKVGTRAGTSATLWLSGGVIVTQLVTIPIALAVGRWAPRLARKPIFLAGFAVLPVRGLLYLLADSPAALLSLQVLDGIGAGIFGVMLTLMIGDITRGSGHFNFALGIGAACVGLGAALSNLVAGTVAHLAGYGTAFVMLAGIAAAALTLFALAMPETRDRRRSMANAPAASALTTAAP
;
A
#
# COMPACT_ATOMS: atom_id res chain seq x y z
N MET A 1 4.75 -4.29 39.27
CA MET A 1 4.00 -5.09 38.27
C MET A 1 2.60 -4.53 38.19
N THR A 2 2.35 -3.52 37.37
CA THR A 2 0.99 -3.04 37.09
C THR A 2 0.44 -3.92 35.97
N SER A 3 -0.45 -4.85 36.33
CA SER A 3 -1.25 -5.63 35.38
C SER A 3 -1.90 -4.65 34.37
N SER A 4 -1.41 -4.64 33.16
CA SER A 4 -2.06 -3.90 32.07
C SER A 4 -3.45 -4.50 31.89
N ALA A 5 -4.48 -3.79 32.32
CA ALA A 5 -5.87 -4.23 32.17
C ALA A 5 -6.14 -4.40 30.66
N ALA A 6 -6.79 -5.50 30.29
CA ALA A 6 -7.15 -5.76 28.89
C ALA A 6 -7.85 -4.53 28.27
N PRO A 7 -7.55 -4.16 27.01
CA PRO A 7 -8.14 -2.99 26.37
C PRO A 7 -9.66 -3.11 26.30
N SER A 8 -10.37 -2.02 26.50
CA SER A 8 -11.82 -2.03 26.50
C SER A 8 -12.39 -2.44 25.14
N ARG A 9 -13.51 -3.17 25.14
CA ARG A 9 -14.23 -3.54 23.90
C ARG A 9 -14.59 -2.31 23.06
N ARG A 10 -14.82 -1.16 23.71
CA ARG A 10 -15.09 0.12 23.04
C ARG A 10 -13.88 0.58 22.20
N SER A 11 -12.67 0.58 22.78
CA SER A 11 -11.46 1.01 22.07
C SER A 11 -11.07 0.02 20.97
N LEU A 12 -11.28 -1.29 21.16
CA LEU A 12 -11.06 -2.29 20.10
C LEU A 12 -12.02 -2.10 18.92
N ARG A 13 -13.32 -1.84 19.17
CA ARG A 13 -14.29 -1.53 18.12
C ARG A 13 -13.98 -0.20 17.41
N ALA A 14 -13.52 0.80 18.15
CA ALA A 14 -13.07 2.07 17.59
C ALA A 14 -11.84 1.90 16.69
N LEU A 15 -10.90 1.02 17.08
CA LEU A 15 -9.76 0.67 16.24
C LEU A 15 -10.18 -0.13 14.99
N ASP A 16 -11.19 -0.99 15.08
CA ASP A 16 -11.78 -1.66 13.92
C ASP A 16 -12.41 -0.64 12.94
N ALA A 17 -13.20 0.30 13.46
CA ALA A 17 -13.79 1.36 12.66
C ALA A 17 -12.70 2.26 12.01
N LEU A 18 -11.65 2.57 12.75
CA LEU A 18 -10.52 3.32 12.23
C LEU A 18 -9.80 2.57 11.10
N ALA A 19 -9.55 1.26 11.26
CA ALA A 19 -8.96 0.43 10.22
C ALA A 19 -9.86 0.31 8.97
N PHE A 20 -11.18 0.44 9.14
CA PHE A 20 -12.16 0.40 8.06
C PHE A 20 -12.17 1.70 7.23
N PHE A 21 -12.21 2.85 7.89
CA PHE A 21 -12.43 4.13 7.21
C PHE A 21 -11.14 4.88 6.83
N ALA A 22 -10.05 4.77 7.63
CA ALA A 22 -8.88 5.64 7.47
C ALA A 22 -8.03 5.36 6.22
N PRO A 23 -7.78 4.10 5.79
CA PRO A 23 -6.83 3.82 4.72
C PRO A 23 -7.16 4.49 3.40
N ASP A 24 -8.44 4.56 3.05
CA ASP A 24 -8.85 5.15 1.78
C ASP A 24 -8.89 6.69 1.82
N ILE A 25 -9.21 7.27 2.99
CA ILE A 25 -9.21 8.72 3.19
C ILE A 25 -7.79 9.29 3.19
N GLN A 26 -6.79 8.56 3.70
CA GLN A 26 -5.40 9.05 3.77
C GLN A 26 -4.82 9.45 2.41
N GLY A 27 -5.35 8.91 1.31
CA GLY A 27 -5.01 9.28 -0.07
C GLY A 27 -5.93 10.35 -0.69
N GLY A 28 -6.83 10.95 0.09
CA GLY A 28 -7.85 11.87 -0.40
C GLY A 28 -8.92 11.13 -1.19
N VAL A 29 -9.18 11.53 -2.44
CA VAL A 29 -10.09 10.81 -3.34
C VAL A 29 -9.33 9.80 -4.23
N GLY A 30 -8.01 9.63 -4.03
CA GLY A 30 -7.18 8.64 -4.71
C GLY A 30 -7.29 8.71 -6.25
N PRO A 31 -7.44 7.55 -6.93
CA PRO A 31 -7.54 7.50 -8.39
C PRO A 31 -8.71 8.31 -8.97
N PHE A 32 -9.77 8.56 -8.19
CA PHE A 32 -10.92 9.36 -8.64
C PHE A 32 -10.58 10.82 -8.89
N LEU A 33 -9.55 11.37 -8.18
CA LEU A 33 -9.01 12.70 -8.49
C LEU A 33 -8.48 12.77 -9.92
N ILE A 34 -7.86 11.69 -10.42
CA ILE A 34 -7.34 11.61 -11.77
C ILE A 34 -8.48 11.70 -12.80
N VAL A 35 -9.58 10.97 -12.55
CA VAL A 35 -10.80 11.06 -13.38
C VAL A 35 -11.37 12.48 -13.38
N PHE A 36 -11.40 13.13 -12.22
CA PHE A 36 -11.86 14.52 -12.10
C PHE A 36 -10.96 15.48 -12.90
N MET A 37 -9.62 15.38 -12.74
CA MET A 37 -8.69 16.24 -13.47
C MET A 37 -8.74 16.02 -14.99
N ALA A 38 -8.82 14.76 -15.45
CA ALA A 38 -8.86 14.42 -16.86
C ALA A 38 -10.23 14.72 -17.50
N GLY A 39 -11.32 14.31 -16.83
CA GLY A 39 -12.67 14.41 -17.40
C GLY A 39 -13.35 15.74 -17.18
N THR A 40 -13.23 16.33 -15.96
CA THR A 40 -13.95 17.56 -15.61
C THR A 40 -13.11 18.80 -15.89
N LEU A 41 -11.82 18.79 -15.55
CA LEU A 41 -10.92 19.93 -15.74
C LEU A 41 -10.21 19.89 -17.08
N ALA A 42 -10.33 18.80 -17.84
CA ALA A 42 -9.70 18.60 -19.14
C ALA A 42 -8.16 18.82 -19.12
N TRP A 43 -7.50 18.46 -17.99
CA TRP A 43 -6.06 18.60 -17.90
C TRP A 43 -5.33 17.54 -18.72
N ASP A 44 -4.21 17.96 -19.28
CA ASP A 44 -3.32 17.06 -19.99
C ASP A 44 -2.62 16.06 -19.06
N PRO A 45 -2.17 14.91 -19.60
CA PRO A 45 -1.53 13.85 -18.82
C PRO A 45 -0.27 14.31 -18.08
N GLN A 46 0.47 15.28 -18.61
CA GLN A 46 1.69 15.80 -17.98
C GLN A 46 1.36 16.57 -16.70
N ARG A 47 0.35 17.44 -16.72
CA ARG A 47 -0.12 18.16 -15.53
C ARG A 47 -0.61 17.21 -14.45
N ILE A 48 -1.39 16.21 -14.82
CA ILE A 48 -1.88 15.19 -13.89
C ILE A 48 -0.71 14.40 -13.29
N GLY A 49 0.22 13.93 -14.14
CA GLY A 49 1.42 13.22 -13.70
C GLY A 49 2.29 14.05 -12.76
N THR A 50 2.42 15.35 -13.01
CA THR A 50 3.18 16.27 -12.14
C THR A 50 2.54 16.41 -10.77
N VAL A 51 1.20 16.56 -10.70
CA VAL A 51 0.48 16.61 -9.42
C VAL A 51 0.68 15.32 -8.62
N MET A 52 0.54 14.17 -9.26
CA MET A 52 0.74 12.86 -8.62
C MET A 52 2.18 12.68 -8.14
N PHE A 53 3.16 13.05 -8.96
CA PHE A 53 4.59 13.00 -8.62
C PHE A 53 4.93 13.87 -7.42
N VAL A 54 4.57 15.16 -7.46
CA VAL A 54 4.92 16.11 -6.38
C VAL A 54 4.27 15.70 -5.08
N SER A 55 3.00 15.28 -5.11
CA SER A 55 2.30 14.79 -3.93
C SER A 55 2.97 13.56 -3.31
N ALA A 56 3.34 12.57 -4.13
CA ALA A 56 4.02 11.36 -3.68
C ALA A 56 5.43 11.69 -3.15
N LEU A 57 6.16 12.61 -3.80
CA LEU A 57 7.49 13.05 -3.36
C LEU A 57 7.42 13.76 -2.01
N VAL A 58 6.46 14.67 -1.82
CA VAL A 58 6.23 15.34 -0.53
C VAL A 58 5.90 14.32 0.56
N GLY A 59 5.03 13.35 0.27
CA GLY A 59 4.72 12.25 1.19
C GLY A 59 5.98 11.47 1.57
N LEU A 60 6.81 11.11 0.59
CA LEU A 60 8.06 10.37 0.83
C LEU A 60 9.04 11.16 1.69
N LEU A 61 9.23 12.46 1.43
CA LEU A 61 10.13 13.33 2.21
C LEU A 61 9.66 13.52 3.65
N VAL A 62 8.34 13.59 3.85
CA VAL A 62 7.73 13.78 5.18
C VAL A 62 7.62 12.45 5.95
N GLN A 63 7.72 11.30 5.31
CA GLN A 63 7.46 9.99 5.92
C GLN A 63 8.35 9.70 7.14
N ALA A 64 9.65 9.98 7.06
CA ALA A 64 10.56 9.75 8.19
C ALA A 64 10.33 10.75 9.34
N PRO A 65 10.23 12.08 9.13
CA PRO A 65 9.78 13.02 10.16
C PRO A 65 8.41 12.69 10.78
N ALA A 66 7.46 12.26 9.95
CA ALA A 66 6.13 11.85 10.42
C ALA A 66 6.18 10.63 11.35
N GLY A 67 6.99 9.63 11.01
CA GLY A 67 7.24 8.47 11.87
C GLY A 67 7.81 8.89 13.24
N ALA A 68 8.87 9.71 13.25
CA ALA A 68 9.48 10.22 14.47
C ALA A 68 8.48 11.06 15.33
N LEU A 69 7.63 11.85 14.67
CA LEU A 69 6.56 12.61 15.33
C LEU A 69 5.56 11.69 16.01
N ILE A 70 5.12 10.61 15.34
CA ILE A 70 4.19 9.63 15.90
C ILE A 70 4.86 8.87 17.06
N ASP A 71 6.14 8.51 16.97
CA ASP A 71 6.86 7.82 18.04
C ASP A 71 6.93 8.69 19.31
N SER A 72 7.20 9.98 19.16
CA SER A 72 7.24 10.94 20.28
C SER A 72 5.84 11.30 20.83
N ALA A 73 4.79 11.11 20.04
CA ALA A 73 3.43 11.53 20.37
C ALA A 73 2.83 10.74 21.55
N ARG A 74 2.40 11.47 22.61
CA ARG A 74 1.70 10.87 23.76
C ARG A 74 0.27 10.41 23.45
N HIS A 75 -0.38 11.01 22.44
CA HIS A 75 -1.79 10.81 22.10
C HIS A 75 -1.94 10.53 20.59
N LYS A 76 -1.42 9.38 20.13
CA LYS A 76 -1.43 8.99 18.72
C LYS A 76 -2.81 9.10 18.04
N PRO A 77 -3.97 8.73 18.67
CA PRO A 77 -5.29 8.90 18.06
C PRO A 77 -5.63 10.36 17.70
N ARG A 78 -5.16 11.36 18.46
CA ARG A 78 -5.38 12.77 18.14
C ARG A 78 -4.61 13.22 16.91
N TRP A 79 -3.42 12.68 16.69
CA TRP A 79 -2.66 12.94 15.47
C TRP A 79 -3.35 12.35 14.24
N ILE A 80 -3.94 11.15 14.36
CA ILE A 80 -4.76 10.57 13.30
C ILE A 80 -5.96 11.51 13.02
N ALA A 81 -6.71 11.91 14.04
CA ALA A 81 -7.85 12.81 13.87
C ALA A 81 -7.45 14.15 13.23
N GLY A 82 -6.32 14.73 13.64
CA GLY A 82 -5.79 15.97 13.06
C GLY A 82 -5.37 15.81 11.60
N ALA A 83 -4.68 14.72 11.26
CA ALA A 83 -4.31 14.43 9.88
C ALA A 83 -5.54 14.25 8.98
N ILE A 84 -6.55 13.49 9.42
CA ILE A 84 -7.80 13.30 8.66
C ILE A 84 -8.59 14.61 8.55
N ALA A 85 -8.61 15.46 9.59
CA ALA A 85 -9.25 16.77 9.52
C ALA A 85 -8.54 17.70 8.52
N LEU A 86 -7.20 17.68 8.47
CA LEU A 86 -6.42 18.43 7.47
C LEU A 86 -6.73 17.92 6.05
N ILE A 87 -6.77 16.60 5.85
CA ILE A 87 -7.15 16.01 4.56
C ILE A 87 -8.55 16.45 4.14
N ALA A 88 -9.53 16.39 5.05
CA ALA A 88 -10.89 16.84 4.77
C ALA A 88 -10.94 18.34 4.40
N ALA A 89 -10.19 19.18 5.10
CA ALA A 89 -10.09 20.60 4.77
C ALA A 89 -9.50 20.83 3.37
N CYS A 90 -8.41 20.12 3.02
CA CYS A 90 -7.83 20.18 1.67
C CYS A 90 -8.84 19.74 0.60
N LEU A 91 -9.62 18.67 0.84
CA LEU A 91 -10.65 18.21 -0.09
C LEU A 91 -11.76 19.23 -0.31
N VAL A 92 -12.22 19.93 0.75
CA VAL A 92 -13.19 21.03 0.64
C VAL A 92 -12.64 22.18 -0.20
N VAL A 93 -11.39 22.58 0.04
CA VAL A 93 -10.74 23.66 -0.72
C VAL A 93 -10.58 23.27 -2.19
N MET A 94 -10.10 22.07 -2.48
CA MET A 94 -9.94 21.55 -3.84
C MET A 94 -11.27 21.44 -4.58
N ALA A 95 -12.35 21.05 -3.89
CA ALA A 95 -13.68 20.99 -4.47
C ALA A 95 -14.21 22.36 -4.89
N ASN A 96 -14.03 23.39 -4.07
CA ASN A 96 -14.61 24.71 -4.33
C ASN A 96 -13.75 25.59 -5.24
N TRP A 97 -12.43 25.38 -5.28
CA TRP A 97 -11.48 26.16 -6.09
C TRP A 97 -10.50 25.24 -6.83
N PRO A 98 -10.94 24.49 -7.86
CA PRO A 98 -10.14 23.43 -8.49
C PRO A 98 -9.08 23.96 -9.47
N GLY A 99 -8.33 25.00 -9.09
CA GLY A 99 -7.19 25.50 -9.86
C GLY A 99 -5.95 24.62 -9.70
N TYR A 100 -5.03 24.69 -10.67
CA TYR A 100 -3.80 23.87 -10.69
C TYR A 100 -2.99 24.01 -9.38
N GLY A 101 -2.71 25.23 -8.96
CA GLY A 101 -1.96 25.48 -7.72
C GLY A 101 -2.67 24.97 -6.46
N VAL A 102 -4.01 25.07 -6.42
CA VAL A 102 -4.81 24.60 -5.29
C VAL A 102 -4.80 23.07 -5.22
N ILE A 103 -4.99 22.41 -6.36
CA ILE A 103 -4.97 20.94 -6.40
C ILE A 103 -3.55 20.40 -6.10
N LEU A 104 -2.51 21.02 -6.66
CA LEU A 104 -1.12 20.65 -6.38
C LEU A 104 -0.78 20.79 -4.90
N ALA A 105 -1.09 21.95 -4.29
CA ALA A 105 -0.84 22.21 -2.88
C ALA A 105 -1.69 21.31 -1.98
N GLY A 106 -2.99 21.20 -2.26
CA GLY A 106 -3.93 20.35 -1.52
C GLY A 106 -3.52 18.88 -1.53
N GLN A 107 -3.21 18.34 -2.71
CA GLN A 107 -2.79 16.95 -2.86
C GLN A 107 -1.42 16.70 -2.21
N SER A 108 -0.50 17.67 -2.24
CA SER A 108 0.79 17.58 -1.53
C SER A 108 0.61 17.54 -0.01
N LEU A 109 -0.30 18.38 0.53
CA LEU A 109 -0.64 18.35 1.96
C LEU A 109 -1.36 17.05 2.35
N ILE A 110 -2.24 16.52 1.50
CA ILE A 110 -2.88 15.21 1.69
C ILE A 110 -1.81 14.11 1.72
N GLY A 111 -0.86 14.13 0.77
CA GLY A 111 0.26 13.21 0.74
C GLY A 111 1.09 13.23 2.04
N ALA A 112 1.42 14.43 2.52
CA ALA A 112 2.14 14.61 3.79
C ALA A 112 1.33 14.13 5.00
N ALA A 113 0.07 14.54 5.13
CA ALA A 113 -0.80 14.16 6.25
C ALA A 113 -1.10 12.65 6.27
N GLY A 114 -1.27 12.03 5.10
CA GLY A 114 -1.52 10.61 4.94
C GLY A 114 -0.41 9.72 5.50
N THR A 115 0.86 10.18 5.45
CA THR A 115 1.99 9.43 6.00
C THR A 115 1.94 9.21 7.51
N LEU A 116 1.16 10.02 8.25
CA LEU A 116 0.97 9.89 9.70
C LEU A 116 0.00 8.75 10.07
N VAL A 117 -0.94 8.42 9.18
CA VAL A 117 -2.11 7.59 9.52
C VAL A 117 -1.73 6.14 9.75
N ALA A 118 -1.09 5.49 8.80
CA ALA A 118 -0.75 4.07 8.88
C ALA A 118 0.22 3.74 10.03
N PRO A 119 1.33 4.46 10.25
CA PRO A 119 2.20 4.25 11.40
C PRO A 119 1.48 4.48 12.73
N ALA A 120 0.60 5.48 12.81
CA ALA A 120 -0.15 5.75 14.02
C ALA A 120 -1.16 4.63 14.35
N ILE A 121 -1.85 4.07 13.36
CA ILE A 121 -2.75 2.91 13.54
C ILE A 121 -1.95 1.68 14.00
N ALA A 122 -0.78 1.43 13.41
CA ALA A 122 0.10 0.33 13.81
C ALA A 122 0.58 0.50 15.25
N ALA A 123 1.02 1.69 15.62
CA ALA A 123 1.47 2.01 16.98
C ALA A 123 0.33 1.91 18.03
N VAL A 124 -0.89 2.37 17.69
CA VAL A 124 -2.08 2.20 18.53
C VAL A 124 -2.42 0.72 18.68
N SER A 125 -2.36 -0.05 17.61
CA SER A 125 -2.59 -1.50 17.63
C SER A 125 -1.62 -2.19 18.58
N LEU A 126 -0.32 -1.94 18.44
CA LEU A 126 0.71 -2.49 19.32
C LEU A 126 0.51 -2.07 20.78
N GLY A 127 0.23 -0.79 21.03
CA GLY A 127 -0.02 -0.26 22.35
C GLY A 127 -1.26 -0.82 23.06
N MET A 128 -2.24 -1.34 22.28
CA MET A 128 -3.45 -1.96 22.84
C MET A 128 -3.28 -3.45 23.14
N VAL A 129 -2.69 -4.21 22.20
CA VAL A 129 -2.70 -5.68 22.29
C VAL A 129 -1.35 -6.27 22.67
N GLY A 130 -0.30 -5.46 22.74
CA GLY A 130 1.06 -5.93 22.98
C GLY A 130 1.60 -6.79 21.82
N ARG A 131 2.84 -7.30 21.97
CA ARG A 131 3.47 -8.12 20.92
C ARG A 131 2.77 -9.45 20.71
N ALA A 132 2.34 -10.11 21.79
CA ALA A 132 1.68 -11.41 21.71
C ALA A 132 0.35 -11.39 20.92
N GLY A 133 -0.37 -10.26 20.94
CA GLY A 133 -1.62 -10.09 20.19
C GLY A 133 -1.47 -9.40 18.84
N LEU A 134 -0.26 -8.93 18.50
CA LEU A 134 -0.05 -8.05 17.35
C LEU A 134 -0.34 -8.74 16.01
N ASP A 135 0.12 -9.98 15.81
CA ASP A 135 -0.05 -10.71 14.54
C ASP A 135 -1.53 -10.89 14.22
N ALA A 136 -2.32 -11.34 15.20
CA ALA A 136 -3.78 -11.49 15.04
C ALA A 136 -4.46 -10.13 14.80
N ARG A 137 -3.98 -9.05 15.44
CA ARG A 137 -4.50 -7.70 15.27
C ARG A 137 -4.19 -7.14 13.89
N VAL A 138 -2.97 -7.30 13.41
CA VAL A 138 -2.55 -6.87 12.06
C VAL A 138 -3.36 -7.60 10.99
N GLY A 139 -3.51 -8.93 11.10
CA GLY A 139 -4.36 -9.70 10.19
C GLY A 139 -5.81 -9.22 10.19
N ARG A 140 -6.38 -8.95 11.38
CA ARG A 140 -7.74 -8.39 11.50
C ARG A 140 -7.83 -6.99 10.87
N ASN A 141 -6.88 -6.10 11.13
CA ASN A 141 -6.84 -4.77 10.50
C ASN A 141 -6.80 -4.87 8.98
N ALA A 142 -5.95 -5.75 8.42
CA ALA A 142 -5.84 -5.95 6.97
C ALA A 142 -7.17 -6.41 6.34
N ALA A 143 -7.86 -7.37 6.96
CA ALA A 143 -9.15 -7.85 6.48
C ALA A 143 -10.23 -6.74 6.54
N ILE A 144 -10.26 -5.97 7.62
CA ILE A 144 -11.21 -4.86 7.78
C ILE A 144 -10.90 -3.74 6.78
N THR A 145 -9.62 -3.41 6.57
CA THR A 145 -9.18 -2.43 5.56
C THR A 145 -9.63 -2.85 4.16
N ALA A 146 -9.43 -4.10 3.77
CA ALA A 146 -9.86 -4.58 2.45
C ALA A 146 -11.38 -4.43 2.24
N ALA A 147 -12.19 -4.74 3.27
CA ALA A 147 -13.64 -4.53 3.23
C ALA A 147 -13.98 -3.03 3.14
N GLY A 148 -13.26 -2.17 3.86
CA GLY A 148 -13.39 -0.71 3.80
C GLY A 148 -13.13 -0.17 2.39
N THR A 149 -12.02 -0.58 1.77
CA THR A 149 -11.64 -0.16 0.41
C THR A 149 -12.70 -0.55 -0.64
N VAL A 150 -13.29 -1.75 -0.53
CA VAL A 150 -14.39 -2.15 -1.43
C VAL A 150 -15.59 -1.22 -1.27
N LEU A 151 -16.02 -0.95 -0.02
CA LEU A 151 -17.16 -0.07 0.23
C LEU A 151 -16.88 1.38 -0.18
N TRP A 152 -15.64 1.86 0.07
CA TRP A 152 -15.16 3.16 -0.37
C TRP A 152 -15.25 3.31 -1.89
N ALA A 153 -14.72 2.35 -2.65
CA ALA A 153 -14.72 2.36 -4.10
C ALA A 153 -16.17 2.34 -4.65
N LEU A 154 -17.04 1.49 -4.09
CA LEU A 154 -18.46 1.44 -4.45
C LEU A 154 -19.13 2.79 -4.20
N GLY A 155 -18.95 3.36 -3.00
CA GLY A 155 -19.58 4.62 -2.62
C GLY A 155 -19.08 5.80 -3.46
N THR A 156 -17.78 5.93 -3.65
CA THR A 156 -17.17 6.99 -4.45
C THR A 156 -17.60 6.90 -5.91
N GLY A 157 -17.62 5.68 -6.48
CA GLY A 157 -18.06 5.45 -7.84
C GLY A 157 -19.54 5.77 -8.07
N TRP A 158 -20.39 5.33 -7.16
CA TRP A 158 -21.84 5.61 -7.24
C TRP A 158 -22.13 7.11 -7.06
N VAL A 159 -21.53 7.76 -6.06
CA VAL A 159 -21.70 9.19 -5.81
C VAL A 159 -21.20 10.01 -7.01
N GLY A 160 -20.02 9.67 -7.55
CA GLY A 160 -19.47 10.34 -8.72
C GLY A 160 -20.31 10.16 -9.98
N HIS A 161 -20.97 9.00 -10.15
CA HIS A 161 -21.88 8.74 -11.26
C HIS A 161 -23.21 9.48 -11.09
N ALA A 162 -23.84 9.39 -9.91
CA ALA A 162 -25.19 9.92 -9.65
C ALA A 162 -25.21 11.44 -9.50
N PHE A 163 -24.18 12.04 -8.88
CA PHE A 163 -24.14 13.46 -8.51
C PHE A 163 -22.98 14.21 -9.18
N GLY A 164 -22.24 13.55 -10.06
CA GLY A 164 -21.08 14.10 -10.76
C GLY A 164 -19.78 14.00 -9.97
N PRO A 165 -18.60 14.13 -10.68
CA PRO A 165 -17.29 13.92 -10.09
C PRO A 165 -16.96 14.87 -8.91
N HIS A 166 -17.57 16.04 -8.85
CA HIS A 166 -17.42 16.99 -7.76
C HIS A 166 -17.92 16.44 -6.42
N ALA A 167 -19.00 15.66 -6.43
CA ALA A 167 -19.60 15.10 -5.23
C ALA A 167 -18.70 14.08 -4.51
N MET A 168 -17.71 13.50 -5.21
CA MET A 168 -16.73 12.58 -4.62
C MET A 168 -15.91 13.22 -3.50
N PHE A 169 -15.56 14.51 -3.64
CA PHE A 169 -14.85 15.24 -2.60
C PHE A 169 -15.68 15.34 -1.31
N PHE A 170 -16.96 15.67 -1.43
CA PHE A 170 -17.87 15.78 -0.28
C PHE A 170 -18.19 14.41 0.33
N TYR A 171 -18.26 13.36 -0.47
CA TYR A 171 -18.35 11.99 0.04
C TYR A 171 -17.12 11.63 0.88
N ALA A 172 -15.91 11.95 0.41
CA ALA A 172 -14.67 11.74 1.16
C ALA A 172 -14.66 12.54 2.48
N VAL A 173 -15.11 13.80 2.45
CA VAL A 173 -15.27 14.64 3.66
C VAL A 173 -16.29 14.03 4.63
N ALA A 174 -17.43 13.52 4.12
CA ALA A 174 -18.42 12.85 4.96
C ALA A 174 -17.84 11.60 5.64
N MET A 175 -17.00 10.81 4.95
CA MET A 175 -16.33 9.64 5.52
C MET A 175 -15.20 10.01 6.50
N ALA A 176 -14.65 11.22 6.42
CA ALA A 176 -13.69 11.71 7.41
C ALA A 176 -14.33 11.86 8.80
N LEU A 177 -15.62 12.16 8.89
CA LEU A 177 -16.31 12.33 10.18
C LEU A 177 -16.32 11.05 11.03
N PRO A 178 -16.79 9.88 10.54
CA PRO A 178 -16.72 8.64 11.30
C PRO A 178 -15.26 8.22 11.59
N THR A 179 -14.29 8.55 10.73
CA THR A 179 -12.87 8.27 10.95
C THR A 179 -12.34 9.08 12.14
N ILE A 180 -12.61 10.38 12.18
CA ILE A 180 -12.24 11.26 13.30
C ILE A 180 -12.93 10.80 14.58
N ALA A 181 -14.24 10.48 14.53
CA ALA A 181 -14.98 9.98 15.67
C ALA A 181 -14.39 8.66 16.19
N ALA A 182 -14.05 7.71 15.31
CA ALA A 182 -13.41 6.46 15.67
C ALA A 182 -12.06 6.71 16.36
N ALA A 183 -11.21 7.59 15.82
CA ALA A 183 -9.93 7.95 16.44
C ALA A 183 -10.15 8.53 17.87
N MET A 184 -11.10 9.43 18.03
CA MET A 184 -11.38 10.09 19.31
C MET A 184 -12.07 9.17 20.36
N LEU A 185 -12.75 8.10 19.91
CA LEU A 185 -13.36 7.10 20.79
C LEU A 185 -12.34 6.17 21.46
N ILE A 186 -11.10 6.11 20.95
CA ILE A 186 -9.99 5.33 21.53
C ILE A 186 -9.57 5.99 22.84
N ARG A 187 -9.74 5.24 23.94
CA ARG A 187 -9.41 5.76 25.28
C ARG A 187 -7.90 5.75 25.49
N LYS A 188 -7.36 6.86 26.00
CA LYS A 188 -5.94 7.02 26.32
C LYS A 188 -5.38 5.90 27.20
N ARG A 189 -6.15 5.45 28.19
CA ARG A 189 -5.76 4.41 29.15
C ARG A 189 -5.61 3.02 28.54
N ASP A 190 -6.25 2.78 27.38
CA ASP A 190 -6.25 1.50 26.70
C ASP A 190 -5.05 1.36 25.72
N VAL A 191 -4.23 2.40 25.56
CA VAL A 191 -3.03 2.41 24.72
C VAL A 191 -1.81 2.64 25.59
N ASP A 192 -0.99 1.61 25.80
CA ASP A 192 0.28 1.73 26.52
C ASP A 192 1.29 2.52 25.66
N PRO A 193 1.80 3.68 26.14
CA PRO A 193 2.72 4.50 25.35
C PRO A 193 4.11 3.88 25.16
N ARG A 194 4.53 2.94 26.03
CA ARG A 194 5.81 2.24 25.94
C ARG A 194 5.74 1.17 24.86
N LEU A 195 4.73 0.30 24.93
CA LEU A 195 4.46 -0.70 23.91
C LEU A 195 4.23 -0.05 22.54
N ALA A 196 3.46 1.03 22.47
CA ALA A 196 3.19 1.77 21.23
C ALA A 196 4.44 2.39 20.57
N ARG A 197 5.58 2.44 21.28
CA ARG A 197 6.90 2.85 20.76
C ARG A 197 7.80 1.66 20.44
N GLY A 198 7.29 0.43 20.55
CA GLY A 198 8.06 -0.78 20.28
C GLY A 198 9.02 -1.22 21.41
N ALA A 199 8.93 -0.62 22.61
CA ALA A 199 9.68 -1.11 23.74
C ALA A 199 9.17 -2.49 24.17
N ASP A 200 10.07 -3.45 24.32
CA ASP A 200 9.73 -4.77 24.86
C ASP A 200 9.46 -4.68 26.34
N ALA A 201 8.47 -5.45 26.82
CA ALA A 201 8.22 -5.62 28.24
C ALA A 201 9.39 -6.33 28.95
N ASP A 202 10.23 -7.05 28.17
CA ASP A 202 11.33 -7.89 28.64
C ASP A 202 12.72 -7.43 28.13
N ALA A 203 12.85 -6.19 27.65
CA ALA A 203 14.09 -5.66 27.04
C ALA A 203 15.31 -5.66 27.98
N ASP A 204 15.13 -5.91 29.28
CA ASP A 204 16.24 -6.01 30.22
C ASP A 204 17.01 -7.35 30.16
N HIS A 205 16.51 -8.35 29.40
CA HIS A 205 17.14 -9.68 29.30
C HIS A 205 17.74 -10.05 27.94
N GLU A 206 17.51 -9.26 26.89
CA GLU A 206 18.04 -9.55 25.53
C GLU A 206 19.23 -8.68 25.10
N ALA A 207 19.83 -7.92 26.02
CA ALA A 207 20.99 -7.08 25.72
C ALA A 207 22.26 -7.87 25.36
N ASP A 208 22.31 -9.19 25.56
CA ASP A 208 23.48 -10.05 25.38
C ASP A 208 23.43 -11.03 24.18
N ALA A 209 22.42 -10.95 23.33
CA ALA A 209 22.45 -11.75 22.11
C ALA A 209 23.54 -11.23 21.17
N PRO A 210 24.51 -12.08 20.72
CA PRO A 210 25.58 -11.65 19.85
C PRO A 210 24.97 -11.08 18.55
N ARG A 211 25.14 -9.77 18.34
CA ARG A 211 24.74 -9.11 17.09
C ARG A 211 25.50 -9.79 15.96
N SER A 212 24.76 -10.50 15.11
CA SER A 212 25.32 -11.12 13.91
C SER A 212 26.02 -10.03 13.09
N THR A 213 27.28 -10.27 12.72
CA THR A 213 28.06 -9.43 11.79
C THR A 213 27.57 -9.56 10.33
N ALA A 214 26.45 -10.24 10.11
CA ALA A 214 25.86 -10.40 8.79
C ALA A 214 25.55 -9.02 8.18
N ARG A 215 26.20 -8.73 7.06
CA ARG A 215 25.96 -7.50 6.30
C ARG A 215 24.56 -7.53 5.74
N TRP A 216 23.63 -6.73 6.28
CA TRP A 216 22.25 -6.60 5.79
C TRP A 216 22.17 -6.00 4.37
N TYR A 217 23.23 -5.30 3.90
CA TYR A 217 23.38 -4.70 2.57
C TYR A 217 24.22 -5.57 1.63
N ASP A 218 23.85 -6.82 1.45
CA ASP A 218 24.50 -7.67 0.45
C ASP A 218 23.97 -7.39 -0.97
N ARG A 219 24.64 -7.96 -1.97
CA ARG A 219 24.25 -7.81 -3.38
C ARG A 219 22.79 -8.20 -3.63
N ARG A 220 22.27 -9.20 -2.92
CA ARG A 220 20.88 -9.69 -3.07
C ARG A 220 19.90 -8.63 -2.65
N PHE A 221 20.18 -7.91 -1.56
CA PHE A 221 19.32 -6.83 -1.08
C PHE A 221 19.27 -5.67 -2.08
N ILE A 222 20.43 -5.25 -2.60
CA ILE A 222 20.51 -4.17 -3.60
C ILE A 222 19.73 -4.55 -4.88
N VAL A 223 19.93 -5.78 -5.41
CA VAL A 223 19.20 -6.28 -6.57
C VAL A 223 17.69 -6.28 -6.32
N LEU A 224 17.25 -6.74 -5.13
CA LEU A 224 15.84 -6.75 -4.76
C LEU A 224 15.25 -5.33 -4.74
N LEU A 225 15.96 -4.36 -4.17
CA LEU A 225 15.53 -2.96 -4.11
C LEU A 225 15.43 -2.33 -5.51
N VAL A 226 16.42 -2.55 -6.36
CA VAL A 226 16.39 -2.06 -7.76
C VAL A 226 15.23 -2.69 -8.52
N CYS A 227 15.01 -3.99 -8.37
CA CYS A 227 13.86 -4.66 -9.00
C CYS A 227 12.52 -4.15 -8.46
N ALA A 228 12.40 -3.90 -7.15
CA ALA A 228 11.21 -3.34 -6.53
C ALA A 228 10.92 -1.92 -7.02
N PHE A 229 11.97 -1.09 -7.12
CA PHE A 229 11.89 0.25 -7.73
C PHE A 229 11.40 0.19 -9.18
N LEU A 230 12.04 -0.62 -10.03
CA LEU A 230 11.67 -0.75 -11.44
C LEU A 230 10.27 -1.32 -11.63
N PHE A 231 9.86 -2.28 -10.78
CA PHE A 231 8.50 -2.81 -10.80
C PHE A 231 7.48 -1.69 -10.56
N HIS A 232 7.67 -0.86 -9.55
CA HIS A 232 6.74 0.23 -9.25
C HIS A 232 6.87 1.41 -10.22
N LEU A 233 8.05 1.66 -10.76
CA LEU A 233 8.25 2.60 -11.87
C LEU A 233 7.45 2.19 -13.11
N ALA A 234 7.30 0.89 -13.37
CA ALA A 234 6.46 0.40 -14.45
C ALA A 234 4.97 0.35 -14.07
N ASN A 235 4.64 0.02 -12.82
CA ASN A 235 3.30 -0.33 -12.39
C ASN A 235 2.39 0.86 -12.08
N ALA A 236 2.88 1.83 -11.30
CA ALA A 236 2.03 2.83 -10.66
C ALA A 236 1.28 3.72 -11.65
N ALA A 237 1.95 4.16 -12.73
CA ALA A 237 1.33 5.00 -13.74
C ALA A 237 0.32 4.26 -14.63
N MET A 238 0.33 2.93 -14.68
CA MET A 238 -0.64 2.18 -15.50
C MET A 238 -2.07 2.48 -15.07
N LEU A 239 -2.35 2.46 -13.76
CA LEU A 239 -3.69 2.81 -13.26
C LEU A 239 -4.02 4.29 -13.51
N THR A 240 -3.03 5.18 -13.35
CA THR A 240 -3.19 6.61 -13.63
C THR A 240 -3.58 6.87 -15.10
N LEU A 241 -2.87 6.23 -16.05
CA LEU A 241 -3.17 6.37 -17.48
C LEU A 241 -4.52 5.76 -17.85
N VAL A 242 -4.88 4.62 -17.26
CA VAL A 242 -6.22 4.01 -17.41
C VAL A 242 -7.30 4.95 -16.90
N ALA A 243 -7.13 5.53 -15.70
CA ALA A 243 -8.07 6.47 -15.12
C ALA A 243 -8.26 7.74 -16.00
N GLN A 244 -7.17 8.25 -16.59
CA GLN A 244 -7.23 9.36 -17.53
C GLN A 244 -7.98 8.97 -18.81
N LYS A 245 -7.63 7.82 -19.44
CA LYS A 245 -8.29 7.32 -20.65
C LYS A 245 -9.79 7.09 -20.44
N VAL A 246 -10.18 6.57 -19.26
CA VAL A 246 -11.59 6.40 -18.87
C VAL A 246 -12.25 7.75 -18.60
N GLY A 247 -11.60 8.66 -17.88
CA GLY A 247 -12.10 9.99 -17.55
C GLY A 247 -12.46 10.82 -18.78
N THR A 248 -11.67 10.70 -19.86
CA THR A 248 -11.90 11.44 -21.13
C THR A 248 -12.97 10.79 -22.03
N ARG A 249 -13.22 9.48 -21.91
CA ARG A 249 -14.10 8.72 -22.84
C ARG A 249 -15.47 8.34 -22.28
N ALA A 250 -15.56 8.07 -20.96
CA ALA A 250 -16.74 7.49 -20.35
C ALA A 250 -17.68 8.52 -19.66
N GLY A 251 -17.35 9.80 -19.69
CA GLY A 251 -18.18 10.85 -19.09
C GLY A 251 -18.52 10.57 -17.63
N THR A 252 -19.78 10.73 -17.24
CA THR A 252 -20.27 10.50 -15.86
C THR A 252 -20.10 9.06 -15.38
N SER A 253 -20.00 8.07 -16.30
CA SER A 253 -19.79 6.66 -15.96
C SER A 253 -18.33 6.34 -15.63
N ALA A 254 -17.39 7.26 -15.86
CA ALA A 254 -15.95 7.02 -15.63
C ALA A 254 -15.65 6.60 -14.18
N THR A 255 -16.35 7.17 -13.21
CA THR A 255 -16.18 6.86 -11.78
C THR A 255 -16.63 5.43 -11.45
N LEU A 256 -17.71 4.95 -12.07
CA LEU A 256 -18.19 3.55 -11.90
C LEU A 256 -17.18 2.56 -12.49
N TRP A 257 -16.65 2.84 -13.69
CA TRP A 257 -15.63 1.99 -14.32
C TRP A 257 -14.35 1.91 -13.48
N LEU A 258 -13.91 3.04 -12.93
CA LEU A 258 -12.74 3.06 -12.07
C LEU A 258 -12.98 2.31 -10.75
N SER A 259 -14.15 2.49 -10.14
CA SER A 259 -14.56 1.73 -8.94
C SER A 259 -14.53 0.24 -9.21
N GLY A 260 -15.12 -0.19 -10.32
CA GLY A 260 -15.07 -1.59 -10.76
C GLY A 260 -13.65 -2.10 -10.87
N GLY A 261 -12.72 -1.29 -11.41
CA GLY A 261 -11.30 -1.61 -11.49
C GLY A 261 -10.66 -1.85 -10.14
N VAL A 262 -10.85 -0.94 -9.19
CA VAL A 262 -10.33 -1.08 -7.82
C VAL A 262 -10.89 -2.33 -7.15
N ILE A 263 -12.21 -2.57 -7.28
CA ILE A 263 -12.87 -3.74 -6.68
C ILE A 263 -12.33 -5.04 -7.28
N VAL A 264 -12.20 -5.13 -8.60
CA VAL A 264 -11.64 -6.31 -9.28
C VAL A 264 -10.22 -6.58 -8.81
N THR A 265 -9.38 -5.53 -8.75
CA THR A 265 -8.01 -5.65 -8.23
C THR A 265 -8.01 -6.22 -6.81
N GLN A 266 -8.84 -5.70 -5.89
CA GLN A 266 -8.89 -6.16 -4.50
C GLN A 266 -9.44 -7.58 -4.36
N LEU A 267 -10.51 -7.93 -5.10
CA LEU A 267 -11.07 -9.27 -5.09
C LEU A 267 -10.09 -10.34 -5.57
N VAL A 268 -9.16 -9.99 -6.46
CA VAL A 268 -8.10 -10.89 -6.94
C VAL A 268 -6.88 -10.85 -6.02
N THR A 269 -6.48 -9.69 -5.52
CA THR A 269 -5.31 -9.52 -4.63
C THR A 269 -5.44 -10.38 -3.37
N ILE A 270 -6.61 -10.39 -2.73
CA ILE A 270 -6.83 -11.10 -1.46
C ILE A 270 -6.57 -12.61 -1.60
N PRO A 271 -7.26 -13.36 -2.48
CA PRO A 271 -7.02 -14.79 -2.61
C PRO A 271 -5.62 -15.12 -3.11
N ILE A 272 -5.04 -14.31 -3.99
CA ILE A 272 -3.66 -14.50 -4.46
C ILE A 272 -2.67 -14.33 -3.30
N ALA A 273 -2.79 -13.29 -2.49
CA ALA A 273 -1.91 -13.07 -1.33
C ALA A 273 -2.01 -14.22 -0.31
N LEU A 274 -3.24 -14.71 -0.04
CA LEU A 274 -3.46 -15.87 0.83
C LEU A 274 -2.85 -17.14 0.25
N ALA A 275 -3.02 -17.39 -1.05
CA ALA A 275 -2.44 -18.54 -1.74
C ALA A 275 -0.91 -18.49 -1.72
N VAL A 276 -0.32 -17.33 -2.02
CA VAL A 276 1.12 -17.12 -1.95
C VAL A 276 1.63 -17.32 -0.52
N GLY A 277 0.98 -16.75 0.49
CA GLY A 277 1.34 -16.94 1.90
C GLY A 277 1.33 -18.42 2.32
N ARG A 278 0.35 -19.18 1.83
CA ARG A 278 0.22 -20.63 2.10
C ARG A 278 1.27 -21.47 1.36
N TRP A 279 1.63 -21.12 0.14
CA TRP A 279 2.57 -21.88 -0.69
C TRP A 279 4.03 -21.43 -0.50
N ALA A 280 4.27 -20.20 -0.16
CA ALA A 280 5.60 -19.65 0.06
C ALA A 280 6.47 -20.47 1.03
N PRO A 281 5.95 -21.07 2.14
CA PRO A 281 6.74 -21.95 2.99
C PRO A 281 7.18 -23.26 2.32
N ARG A 282 6.51 -23.67 1.24
CA ARG A 282 6.76 -24.95 0.56
C ARG A 282 7.52 -24.79 -0.75
N LEU A 283 7.33 -23.67 -1.45
CA LEU A 283 7.91 -23.39 -2.76
C LEU A 283 9.13 -22.47 -2.64
N ALA A 284 9.96 -22.45 -3.67
CA ALA A 284 11.05 -21.49 -3.80
C ALA A 284 10.50 -20.06 -3.98
N ARG A 285 11.19 -19.05 -3.43
CA ARG A 285 10.77 -17.63 -3.49
C ARG A 285 10.85 -17.06 -4.90
N LYS A 286 11.96 -17.35 -5.59
CA LYS A 286 12.28 -16.79 -6.90
C LYS A 286 11.22 -17.08 -7.96
N PRO A 287 10.75 -18.34 -8.20
CA PRO A 287 9.74 -18.61 -9.22
C PRO A 287 8.40 -17.92 -8.95
N ILE A 288 7.96 -17.87 -7.67
CA ILE A 288 6.71 -17.19 -7.32
C ILE A 288 6.82 -15.71 -7.65
N PHE A 289 7.93 -15.06 -7.29
CA PHE A 289 8.09 -13.63 -7.53
C PHE A 289 8.29 -13.32 -9.02
N LEU A 290 8.99 -14.20 -9.77
CA LEU A 290 9.08 -14.10 -11.22
C LEU A 290 7.71 -14.11 -11.89
N ALA A 291 6.78 -14.96 -11.44
CA ALA A 291 5.41 -14.96 -11.94
C ALA A 291 4.74 -13.58 -11.71
N GLY A 292 4.92 -12.96 -10.53
CA GLY A 292 4.43 -11.61 -10.25
C GLY A 292 5.03 -10.55 -11.17
N PHE A 293 6.35 -10.62 -11.41
CA PHE A 293 7.03 -9.70 -12.34
C PHE A 293 6.56 -9.91 -13.80
N ALA A 294 6.31 -11.15 -14.23
CA ALA A 294 5.91 -11.46 -15.60
C ALA A 294 4.51 -10.92 -15.97
N VAL A 295 3.61 -10.83 -15.01
CA VAL A 295 2.26 -10.29 -15.21
C VAL A 295 2.30 -8.83 -15.71
N LEU A 296 3.26 -8.04 -15.24
CA LEU A 296 3.29 -6.60 -15.47
C LEU A 296 3.57 -6.20 -16.93
N PRO A 297 4.61 -6.73 -17.63
CA PRO A 297 4.81 -6.42 -19.05
C PRO A 297 3.64 -6.93 -19.92
N VAL A 298 3.07 -8.10 -19.57
CA VAL A 298 1.90 -8.62 -20.29
C VAL A 298 0.71 -7.65 -20.15
N ARG A 299 0.41 -7.17 -18.94
CA ARG A 299 -0.64 -6.20 -18.70
C ARG A 299 -0.40 -4.90 -19.47
N GLY A 300 0.83 -4.38 -19.44
CA GLY A 300 1.19 -3.15 -20.14
C GLY A 300 0.95 -3.25 -21.65
N LEU A 301 1.28 -4.38 -22.29
CA LEU A 301 1.01 -4.61 -23.70
C LEU A 301 -0.48 -4.81 -24.02
N LEU A 302 -1.23 -5.49 -23.14
CA LEU A 302 -2.66 -5.71 -23.33
C LEU A 302 -3.46 -4.40 -23.25
N TYR A 303 -2.98 -3.37 -22.55
CA TYR A 303 -3.61 -2.05 -22.57
C TYR A 303 -3.60 -1.36 -23.94
N LEU A 304 -2.72 -1.77 -24.86
CA LEU A 304 -2.71 -1.29 -26.25
C LEU A 304 -3.94 -1.79 -27.02
N LEU A 305 -4.44 -2.98 -26.67
CA LEU A 305 -5.57 -3.64 -27.32
C LEU A 305 -6.91 -3.31 -26.62
N ALA A 306 -6.86 -2.64 -25.48
CA ALA A 306 -8.04 -2.34 -24.66
C ALA A 306 -8.58 -0.94 -24.97
N ASP A 307 -9.61 -0.88 -25.83
CA ASP A 307 -10.24 0.38 -26.23
C ASP A 307 -11.55 0.69 -25.50
N SER A 308 -12.18 -0.30 -24.88
CA SER A 308 -13.41 -0.11 -24.09
C SER A 308 -13.12 -0.06 -22.58
N PRO A 309 -13.93 0.67 -21.80
CA PRO A 309 -13.85 0.64 -20.34
C PRO A 309 -13.96 -0.78 -19.76
N ALA A 310 -14.78 -1.64 -20.35
CA ALA A 310 -14.94 -3.04 -19.91
C ALA A 310 -13.65 -3.85 -20.13
N ALA A 311 -12.95 -3.67 -21.27
CA ALA A 311 -11.66 -4.31 -21.53
C ALA A 311 -10.59 -3.82 -20.54
N LEU A 312 -10.54 -2.50 -20.27
CA LEU A 312 -9.64 -1.92 -19.27
C LEU A 312 -9.92 -2.45 -17.87
N LEU A 313 -11.20 -2.68 -17.52
CA LEU A 313 -11.63 -3.27 -16.27
C LEU A 313 -11.16 -4.72 -16.12
N SER A 314 -11.31 -5.54 -17.17
CA SER A 314 -10.91 -6.96 -17.12
C SER A 314 -9.41 -7.12 -16.91
N LEU A 315 -8.58 -6.21 -17.39
CA LEU A 315 -7.14 -6.22 -17.18
C LEU A 315 -6.71 -5.92 -15.73
N GLN A 316 -7.62 -5.41 -14.88
CA GLN A 316 -7.36 -5.22 -13.45
C GLN A 316 -7.20 -6.56 -12.70
N VAL A 317 -7.68 -7.67 -13.26
CA VAL A 317 -7.38 -9.02 -12.75
C VAL A 317 -5.87 -9.26 -12.71
N LEU A 318 -5.15 -8.86 -13.75
CA LEU A 318 -3.69 -8.97 -13.82
C LEU A 318 -3.03 -8.06 -12.78
N ASP A 319 -3.58 -6.88 -12.53
CA ASP A 319 -3.10 -5.99 -11.47
C ASP A 319 -3.21 -6.66 -10.10
N GLY A 320 -4.37 -7.26 -9.78
CA GLY A 320 -4.59 -7.98 -8.54
C GLY A 320 -3.66 -9.16 -8.35
N ILE A 321 -3.34 -9.92 -9.40
CA ILE A 321 -2.36 -11.02 -9.36
C ILE A 321 -0.97 -10.46 -9.03
N GLY A 322 -0.52 -9.43 -9.77
CA GLY A 322 0.79 -8.80 -9.56
C GLY A 322 0.93 -8.22 -8.15
N ALA A 323 -0.06 -7.46 -7.67
CA ALA A 323 -0.08 -6.84 -6.35
C ALA A 323 -0.08 -7.89 -5.20
N GLY A 324 -0.89 -8.94 -5.35
CA GLY A 324 -0.99 -10.02 -4.35
C GLY A 324 0.31 -10.80 -4.20
N ILE A 325 1.00 -11.09 -5.31
CA ILE A 325 2.32 -11.75 -5.28
C ILE A 325 3.37 -10.80 -4.73
N PHE A 326 3.44 -9.57 -5.25
CA PHE A 326 4.49 -8.60 -4.92
C PHE A 326 4.50 -8.26 -3.43
N GLY A 327 3.36 -7.92 -2.84
CA GLY A 327 3.27 -7.51 -1.45
C GLY A 327 3.77 -8.57 -0.47
N VAL A 328 3.41 -9.84 -0.71
CA VAL A 328 3.86 -10.95 0.13
C VAL A 328 5.34 -11.27 -0.13
N MET A 329 5.75 -11.39 -1.40
CA MET A 329 7.10 -11.83 -1.75
C MET A 329 8.19 -10.83 -1.37
N LEU A 330 7.96 -9.52 -1.53
CA LEU A 330 8.91 -8.50 -1.12
C LEU A 330 9.24 -8.62 0.38
N THR A 331 8.21 -8.71 1.21
CA THR A 331 8.36 -8.83 2.68
C THR A 331 9.11 -10.11 3.06
N LEU A 332 8.76 -11.24 2.45
CA LEU A 332 9.39 -12.53 2.75
C LEU A 332 10.87 -12.56 2.31
N MET A 333 11.18 -12.04 1.12
CA MET A 333 12.56 -12.01 0.63
C MET A 333 13.44 -11.06 1.44
N ILE A 334 12.91 -9.89 1.86
CA ILE A 334 13.62 -9.00 2.79
C ILE A 334 13.89 -9.74 4.11
N GLY A 335 12.89 -10.46 4.65
CA GLY A 335 13.03 -11.26 5.86
C GLY A 335 14.09 -12.36 5.73
N ASP A 336 14.14 -13.05 4.58
CA ASP A 336 15.14 -14.09 4.32
C ASP A 336 16.57 -13.49 4.23
N ILE A 337 16.74 -12.34 3.55
CA ILE A 337 18.04 -11.69 3.36
C ILE A 337 18.57 -11.08 4.66
N THR A 338 17.69 -10.49 5.47
CA THR A 338 18.08 -9.80 6.72
C THR A 338 18.09 -10.70 7.95
N ARG A 339 17.88 -12.00 7.75
CA ARG A 339 17.82 -12.97 8.86
C ARG A 339 19.10 -12.92 9.74
N GLY A 340 18.89 -12.78 11.06
CA GLY A 340 19.97 -12.72 12.05
C GLY A 340 20.74 -11.40 12.10
N SER A 341 20.39 -10.40 11.26
CA SER A 341 21.06 -9.10 11.27
C SER A 341 20.49 -8.11 12.28
N GLY A 342 19.27 -8.35 12.77
CA GLY A 342 18.52 -7.38 13.59
C GLY A 342 17.98 -6.14 12.84
N HIS A 343 18.14 -6.10 11.51
CA HIS A 343 17.81 -4.92 10.68
C HIS A 343 16.56 -5.12 9.79
N PHE A 344 15.69 -6.07 10.12
CA PHE A 344 14.52 -6.41 9.28
C PHE A 344 13.60 -5.20 9.04
N ASN A 345 13.18 -4.50 10.10
CA ASN A 345 12.28 -3.35 9.98
C ASN A 345 12.92 -2.18 9.21
N PHE A 346 14.22 -1.94 9.42
CA PHE A 346 14.96 -0.93 8.67
C PHE A 346 15.01 -1.26 7.17
N ALA A 347 15.30 -2.51 6.83
CA ALA A 347 15.32 -2.97 5.44
C ALA A 347 13.92 -2.92 4.78
N LEU A 348 12.85 -3.22 5.52
CA LEU A 348 11.46 -3.01 5.06
C LEU A 348 11.19 -1.53 4.78
N GLY A 349 11.67 -0.62 5.64
CA GLY A 349 11.56 0.82 5.43
C GLY A 349 12.25 1.29 4.15
N ILE A 350 13.48 0.82 3.89
CA ILE A 350 14.20 1.10 2.65
C ILE A 350 13.44 0.54 1.45
N GLY A 351 12.92 -0.71 1.55
CA GLY A 351 12.10 -1.32 0.51
C GLY A 351 10.86 -0.47 0.18
N ALA A 352 10.14 -0.01 1.20
CA ALA A 352 8.98 0.86 1.04
C ALA A 352 9.35 2.21 0.39
N ALA A 353 10.50 2.79 0.75
CA ALA A 353 10.99 4.03 0.15
C ALA A 353 11.32 3.85 -1.34
N CYS A 354 11.98 2.74 -1.72
CA CYS A 354 12.26 2.41 -3.13
C CYS A 354 10.97 2.21 -3.93
N VAL A 355 9.99 1.51 -3.38
CA VAL A 355 8.64 1.33 -3.96
C VAL A 355 7.96 2.68 -4.17
N GLY A 356 7.94 3.53 -3.14
CA GLY A 356 7.33 4.86 -3.18
C GLY A 356 7.99 5.78 -4.21
N LEU A 357 9.32 5.79 -4.26
CA LEU A 357 10.08 6.58 -5.24
C LEU A 357 9.82 6.09 -6.67
N GLY A 358 9.80 4.78 -6.90
CA GLY A 358 9.45 4.19 -8.19
C GLY A 358 8.05 4.59 -8.64
N ALA A 359 7.08 4.50 -7.74
CA ALA A 359 5.69 4.89 -8.01
C ALA A 359 5.54 6.39 -8.30
N ALA A 360 6.22 7.25 -7.54
CA ALA A 360 6.19 8.70 -7.75
C ALA A 360 6.77 9.08 -9.14
N LEU A 361 7.95 8.57 -9.45
CA LEU A 361 8.62 8.84 -10.72
C LEU A 361 7.85 8.26 -11.91
N SER A 362 7.17 7.12 -11.73
CA SER A 362 6.32 6.49 -12.73
C SER A 362 5.27 7.47 -13.27
N ASN A 363 4.55 8.15 -12.39
CA ASN A 363 3.49 9.09 -12.79
C ASN A 363 4.03 10.28 -13.59
N LEU A 364 5.19 10.82 -13.20
CA LEU A 364 5.83 11.92 -13.92
C LEU A 364 6.26 11.49 -15.32
N VAL A 365 7.04 10.40 -15.40
CA VAL A 365 7.62 9.92 -16.67
C VAL A 365 6.51 9.47 -17.62
N ALA A 366 5.57 8.66 -17.16
CA ALA A 366 4.49 8.16 -17.99
C ALA A 366 3.51 9.27 -18.41
N GLY A 367 3.22 10.24 -17.53
CA GLY A 367 2.41 11.41 -17.86
C GLY A 367 3.05 12.27 -18.95
N THR A 368 4.38 12.51 -18.85
CA THR A 368 5.13 13.26 -19.86
C THR A 368 5.14 12.52 -21.21
N VAL A 369 5.42 11.22 -21.22
CA VAL A 369 5.42 10.42 -22.46
C VAL A 369 4.00 10.34 -23.05
N ALA A 370 2.96 10.20 -22.24
CA ALA A 370 1.59 10.19 -22.73
C ALA A 370 1.18 11.52 -23.36
N HIS A 371 1.66 12.64 -22.79
CA HIS A 371 1.42 13.98 -23.36
C HIS A 371 2.14 14.19 -24.69
N LEU A 372 3.42 13.80 -24.79
CA LEU A 372 4.24 14.04 -25.98
C LEU A 372 4.00 13.05 -27.12
N ALA A 373 3.75 11.78 -26.79
CA ALA A 373 3.73 10.66 -27.75
C ALA A 373 2.48 9.76 -27.64
N GLY A 374 1.52 10.13 -26.80
CA GLY A 374 0.25 9.43 -26.64
C GLY A 374 0.30 8.27 -25.64
N TYR A 375 -0.90 7.84 -25.22
CA TYR A 375 -1.08 6.76 -24.21
C TYR A 375 -0.46 5.42 -24.64
N GLY A 376 -0.54 5.06 -25.94
CA GLY A 376 0.04 3.81 -26.45
C GLY A 376 1.54 3.74 -26.22
N THR A 377 2.27 4.81 -26.56
CA THR A 377 3.72 4.90 -26.34
C THR A 377 4.08 4.81 -24.87
N ALA A 378 3.29 5.46 -23.99
CA ALA A 378 3.49 5.38 -22.55
C ALA A 378 3.31 3.94 -22.02
N PHE A 379 2.29 3.20 -22.48
CA PHE A 379 2.12 1.80 -22.10
C PHE A 379 3.24 0.89 -22.62
N VAL A 380 3.72 1.10 -23.84
CA VAL A 380 4.89 0.37 -24.39
C VAL A 380 6.14 0.63 -23.55
N MET A 381 6.40 1.89 -23.20
CA MET A 381 7.53 2.25 -22.34
C MET A 381 7.42 1.56 -20.97
N LEU A 382 6.25 1.62 -20.31
CA LEU A 382 6.05 0.97 -19.01
C LEU A 382 6.20 -0.55 -19.12
N ALA A 383 5.70 -1.18 -20.18
CA ALA A 383 5.89 -2.61 -20.45
C ALA A 383 7.37 -2.95 -20.64
N GLY A 384 8.14 -2.10 -21.31
CA GLY A 384 9.59 -2.24 -21.51
C GLY A 384 10.36 -2.16 -20.18
N ILE A 385 10.02 -1.18 -19.31
CA ILE A 385 10.59 -1.08 -17.95
C ILE A 385 10.25 -2.34 -17.13
N ALA A 386 9.02 -2.83 -17.22
CA ALA A 386 8.59 -4.04 -16.53
C ALA A 386 9.34 -5.28 -17.04
N ALA A 387 9.56 -5.40 -18.35
CA ALA A 387 10.36 -6.48 -18.93
C ALA A 387 11.84 -6.41 -18.50
N ALA A 388 12.41 -5.21 -18.41
CA ALA A 388 13.76 -5.01 -17.88
C ALA A 388 13.84 -5.43 -16.39
N ALA A 389 12.85 -5.07 -15.57
CA ALA A 389 12.76 -5.49 -14.18
C ALA A 389 12.67 -7.02 -14.04
N LEU A 390 11.82 -7.66 -14.84
CA LEU A 390 11.68 -9.12 -14.91
C LEU A 390 13.01 -9.79 -15.27
N THR A 391 13.68 -9.30 -16.32
CA THR A 391 14.96 -9.82 -16.80
C THR A 391 16.06 -9.66 -15.74
N LEU A 392 16.16 -8.48 -15.13
CA LEU A 392 17.12 -8.23 -14.08
C LEU A 392 16.89 -9.16 -12.88
N PHE A 393 15.63 -9.31 -12.45
CA PHE A 393 15.29 -10.23 -11.36
C PHE A 393 15.61 -11.68 -11.72
N ALA A 394 15.29 -12.12 -12.93
CA ALA A 394 15.54 -13.48 -13.39
C ALA A 394 17.04 -13.82 -13.40
N LEU A 395 17.89 -12.90 -13.88
CA LEU A 395 19.32 -13.13 -14.08
C LEU A 395 20.14 -12.84 -12.82
N ALA A 396 19.84 -11.75 -12.09
CA ALA A 396 20.68 -11.27 -11.00
C ALA A 396 20.22 -11.71 -9.60
N MET A 397 18.92 -12.08 -9.42
CA MET A 397 18.41 -12.46 -8.11
C MET A 397 18.57 -13.98 -7.87
N PRO A 398 19.35 -14.42 -6.88
CA PRO A 398 19.42 -15.84 -6.49
C PRO A 398 18.17 -16.22 -5.67
N GLU A 399 18.01 -17.53 -5.45
CA GLU A 399 17.02 -18.04 -4.50
C GLU A 399 17.40 -17.60 -3.07
N THR A 400 16.45 -17.02 -2.33
CA THR A 400 16.70 -16.54 -0.96
C THR A 400 16.33 -17.54 0.12
N ARG A 401 15.52 -18.55 -0.23
CA ARG A 401 15.10 -19.58 0.72
C ARG A 401 16.22 -20.59 0.98
N ASP A 402 16.59 -20.77 2.23
CA ASP A 402 17.54 -21.82 2.66
C ASP A 402 16.81 -23.17 2.78
N ARG A 403 16.95 -24.02 1.74
CA ARG A 403 16.33 -25.35 1.67
C ARG A 403 16.86 -26.30 2.74
N ARG A 404 18.11 -26.19 3.17
CA ARG A 404 18.72 -27.12 4.13
C ARG A 404 18.10 -27.04 5.53
N ARG A 405 17.73 -25.85 5.98
CA ARG A 405 17.08 -25.64 7.29
C ARG A 405 15.58 -25.96 7.29
N SER A 406 14.90 -25.90 6.17
CA SER A 406 13.48 -26.27 6.06
C SER A 406 13.26 -27.77 6.23
N MET A 407 14.23 -28.61 5.85
CA MET A 407 14.18 -30.07 6.08
C MET A 407 14.51 -30.42 7.53
N ALA A 408 15.35 -29.66 8.21
CA ALA A 408 15.68 -29.89 9.62
C ALA A 408 14.56 -29.55 10.60
N ASN A 409 13.63 -28.67 10.21
CA ASN A 409 12.47 -28.24 11.01
C ASN A 409 11.15 -28.92 10.57
N ALA A 410 11.17 -29.86 9.66
CA ALA A 410 10.00 -30.71 9.40
C ALA A 410 9.78 -31.59 10.63
N PRO A 411 8.60 -31.56 11.29
CA PRO A 411 8.34 -32.49 12.39
C PRO A 411 8.54 -33.92 11.87
N ALA A 412 9.27 -34.71 12.63
CA ALA A 412 9.51 -36.13 12.35
C ALA A 412 8.17 -36.91 12.41
N ALA A 413 7.37 -36.76 11.37
CA ALA A 413 6.07 -37.43 11.22
C ALA A 413 6.18 -38.81 10.59
N SER A 414 7.24 -39.57 10.89
CA SER A 414 7.37 -40.97 10.40
C SER A 414 8.02 -41.96 11.36
N ALA A 415 8.01 -41.69 12.67
CA ALA A 415 8.55 -42.63 13.65
C ALA A 415 7.47 -43.42 14.44
N LEU A 416 6.21 -43.44 14.02
CA LEU A 416 5.12 -44.10 14.73
C LEU A 416 4.38 -45.18 13.89
N THR A 417 5.06 -45.82 12.93
CA THR A 417 4.41 -46.89 12.14
C THR A 417 5.29 -48.17 12.04
N THR A 418 5.99 -48.54 13.13
CA THR A 418 6.55 -49.88 13.23
C THR A 418 6.69 -50.28 14.71
N ALA A 419 5.57 -50.47 15.37
CA ALA A 419 5.50 -51.26 16.59
C ALA A 419 4.05 -51.74 16.78
N ALA A 420 3.72 -52.83 16.17
CA ALA A 420 2.67 -53.74 16.65
C ALA A 420 3.14 -55.17 16.41
N PRO A 421 3.00 -56.04 17.42
CA PRO A 421 3.48 -57.41 17.40
C PRO A 421 2.68 -58.32 16.46
#